data_efc2ec11531dd36e6c4f7fcd62e3c5a7
#
_entry.id   efc2ec11531dd36e6c4f7fcd62e3c5a7
#
_cell.length_a   1.000
_cell.length_b   1.000
_cell.length_c   1.000
_cell.angle_alpha   90.00
_cell.angle_beta   90.00
_cell.angle_gamma   90.00
#
_symmetry.space_group_name_H-M   'P 1'
#
loop_
_entity.id
_entity.type
_entity.pdbx_description
1 polymer ?
#
loop_
_entity_poly.entity_id
_entity_poly.type
_entity_poly.pdbx_seq_one_letter_code
_entity_poly.pdbx_strand_id
1 'polypeptide(L)'
;MVYRKRTQKDVTDSKIIEIWNECLGEAKRLYPRYFENCTPELYMDNSRSHLGICSYSVIDPHERNVDKIRYSRCIITISSNLKQDYEQIRKTICHELGHFVTPKEHHSYLWEVRSNKISEKWGYKASRLADSETFSKAILEAPKRTTTFKYMVYCPHCFANWKYKSLCGIVREPQRYQCGKCKVKLQSKKIILEDK
;
A
#
# COMPACT_ATOMS: atom_id res chain seq x y z
N MET A 1 3.72 -15.96 2.67
CA MET A 1 3.98 -15.83 1.21
C MET A 1 3.37 -14.53 0.71
N VAL A 2 4.13 -13.69 -0.02
CA VAL A 2 3.63 -12.43 -0.60
C VAL A 2 3.02 -12.73 -1.96
N TYR A 3 1.76 -12.34 -2.16
CA TYR A 3 1.06 -12.48 -3.43
C TYR A 3 0.74 -11.10 -3.99
N ARG A 4 0.74 -10.97 -5.33
CA ARG A 4 0.22 -9.80 -6.02
C ARG A 4 -1.24 -9.60 -5.62
N LYS A 5 -1.57 -8.43 -5.06
CA LYS A 5 -2.95 -8.07 -4.71
C LYS A 5 -3.74 -7.80 -5.99
N ARG A 6 -5.05 -8.12 -6.00
CA ARG A 6 -5.95 -7.88 -7.14
C ARG A 6 -5.98 -6.42 -7.61
N THR A 7 -5.64 -5.48 -6.74
CA THR A 7 -5.59 -4.04 -7.03
C THR A 7 -4.27 -3.58 -7.67
N GLN A 8 -3.24 -4.43 -7.67
CA GLN A 8 -1.94 -4.11 -8.25
C GLN A 8 -1.96 -4.32 -9.76
N LYS A 9 -1.51 -3.31 -10.49
CA LYS A 9 -1.42 -3.29 -11.96
C LYS A 9 0.03 -3.24 -12.39
N ASP A 10 0.32 -3.78 -13.57
CA ASP A 10 1.63 -3.65 -14.19
C ASP A 10 1.91 -2.17 -14.51
N VAL A 11 3.18 -1.78 -14.43
CA VAL A 11 3.63 -0.44 -14.82
C VAL A 11 3.75 -0.42 -16.35
N THR A 12 3.03 0.49 -16.99
CA THR A 12 3.05 0.66 -18.45
C THR A 12 3.69 1.97 -18.90
N ASP A 13 3.91 2.91 -17.99
CA ASP A 13 4.58 4.17 -18.27
C ASP A 13 6.08 3.92 -18.44
N SER A 14 6.59 4.21 -19.65
CA SER A 14 8.00 3.98 -20.02
C SER A 14 8.98 4.79 -19.16
N LYS A 15 8.58 6.01 -18.75
CA LYS A 15 9.42 6.86 -17.89
C LYS A 15 9.53 6.31 -16.48
N ILE A 16 8.46 5.72 -15.95
CA ILE A 16 8.49 5.05 -14.64
C ILE A 16 9.37 3.79 -14.71
N ILE A 17 9.28 3.04 -15.80
CA ILE A 17 10.15 1.87 -16.04
C ILE A 17 11.62 2.27 -16.11
N GLU A 18 11.94 3.37 -16.80
CA GLU A 18 13.31 3.92 -16.85
C GLU A 18 13.81 4.27 -15.44
N ILE A 19 13.03 5.04 -14.68
CA ILE A 19 13.34 5.43 -13.30
C ILE A 19 13.55 4.19 -12.41
N TRP A 20 12.68 3.19 -12.56
CA TRP A 20 12.80 1.92 -11.84
C TRP A 20 14.14 1.24 -12.12
N ASN A 21 14.49 1.10 -13.41
CA ASN A 21 15.71 0.42 -13.81
C ASN A 21 16.96 1.16 -13.31
N GLU A 22 16.97 2.48 -13.32
CA GLU A 22 18.06 3.29 -12.78
C GLU A 22 18.22 3.09 -11.26
N CYS A 23 17.12 3.20 -10.49
CA CYS A 23 17.15 3.05 -9.04
C CYS A 23 17.51 1.62 -8.64
N LEU A 24 16.95 0.62 -9.33
CA LEU A 24 17.26 -0.79 -9.12
C LEU A 24 18.73 -1.10 -9.44
N GLY A 25 19.24 -0.55 -10.53
CA GLY A 25 20.66 -0.68 -10.92
C GLY A 25 21.59 -0.14 -9.84
N GLU A 26 21.28 1.05 -9.29
CA GLU A 26 22.07 1.65 -8.21
C GLU A 26 22.00 0.82 -6.92
N ALA A 27 20.81 0.36 -6.53
CA ALA A 27 20.66 -0.50 -5.37
C ALA A 27 21.42 -1.83 -5.51
N LYS A 28 21.40 -2.46 -6.70
CA LYS A 28 22.18 -3.66 -7.02
C LYS A 28 23.68 -3.41 -6.94
N ARG A 29 24.14 -2.29 -7.45
CA ARG A 29 25.56 -1.89 -7.40
C ARG A 29 26.07 -1.75 -5.97
N LEU A 30 25.26 -1.12 -5.09
CA LEU A 30 25.62 -0.85 -3.70
C LEU A 30 25.45 -2.06 -2.78
N TYR A 31 24.45 -2.89 -3.03
CA TYR A 31 24.02 -3.97 -2.14
C TYR A 31 23.78 -5.30 -2.87
N PRO A 32 24.74 -5.82 -3.68
CA PRO A 32 24.53 -6.93 -4.62
C PRO A 32 23.98 -8.19 -3.95
N ARG A 33 24.39 -8.50 -2.74
CA ARG A 33 24.00 -9.73 -2.01
C ARG A 33 22.48 -9.88 -1.79
N TYR A 34 21.72 -8.76 -1.67
CA TYR A 34 20.28 -8.83 -1.49
C TYR A 34 19.55 -9.26 -2.77
N PHE A 35 20.21 -9.12 -3.90
CA PHE A 35 19.67 -9.43 -5.23
C PHE A 35 20.07 -10.81 -5.76
N GLU A 36 20.90 -11.58 -5.01
CA GLU A 36 21.37 -12.92 -5.44
C GLU A 36 20.21 -13.91 -5.65
N ASN A 37 19.20 -13.86 -4.79
CA ASN A 37 18.09 -14.82 -4.80
C ASN A 37 16.75 -14.19 -5.22
N CYS A 38 16.64 -12.86 -5.25
CA CYS A 38 15.39 -12.17 -5.54
C CYS A 38 15.67 -10.79 -6.11
N THR A 39 15.02 -10.49 -7.23
CA THR A 39 14.90 -9.11 -7.73
C THR A 39 13.47 -8.65 -7.45
N PRO A 40 13.26 -7.49 -6.79
CA PRO A 40 11.92 -7.00 -6.54
C PRO A 40 11.19 -6.67 -7.85
N GLU A 41 9.89 -6.96 -7.85
CA GLU A 41 8.97 -6.65 -8.95
C GLU A 41 8.29 -5.31 -8.67
N LEU A 42 8.14 -4.43 -9.68
CA LEU A 42 7.45 -3.14 -9.53
C LEU A 42 6.01 -3.23 -10.02
N TYR A 43 5.08 -2.74 -9.21
CA TYR A 43 3.67 -2.59 -9.56
C TYR A 43 3.14 -1.21 -9.18
N MET A 44 1.97 -0.86 -9.69
CA MET A 44 1.20 0.32 -9.29
C MET A 44 -0.12 -0.09 -8.64
N ASP A 45 -0.59 0.71 -7.69
CA ASP A 45 -1.95 0.62 -7.16
C ASP A 45 -2.58 2.01 -7.02
N ASN A 46 -3.85 2.06 -6.65
CA ASN A 46 -4.56 3.32 -6.41
C ASN A 46 -4.71 3.61 -4.90
N SER A 47 -3.70 3.28 -4.11
CA SER A 47 -3.70 3.54 -2.68
C SER A 47 -3.74 5.04 -2.36
N ARG A 48 -4.43 5.35 -1.25
CA ARG A 48 -4.47 6.69 -0.65
C ARG A 48 -3.84 6.71 0.74
N SER A 49 -3.37 5.57 1.21
CA SER A 49 -2.79 5.42 2.54
C SER A 49 -1.26 5.40 2.53
N HIS A 50 -0.66 5.26 1.35
CA HIS A 50 0.79 5.24 1.16
C HIS A 50 1.15 5.67 -0.26
N LEU A 51 2.35 6.22 -0.45
CA LEU A 51 2.91 6.54 -1.76
C LEU A 51 3.64 5.32 -2.36
N GLY A 52 4.24 4.52 -1.51
CA GLY A 52 4.86 3.24 -1.85
C GLY A 52 4.69 2.22 -0.75
N ILE A 53 5.03 0.98 -1.04
CA ILE A 53 5.13 -0.12 -0.08
C ILE A 53 6.04 -1.20 -0.62
N CYS A 54 7.00 -1.65 0.20
CA CYS A 54 7.82 -2.82 -0.03
C CYS A 54 7.23 -4.01 0.74
N SER A 55 6.78 -5.02 0.01
CA SER A 55 6.22 -6.26 0.58
C SER A 55 7.11 -7.43 0.20
N TYR A 56 7.58 -8.21 1.17
CA TYR A 56 8.48 -9.32 0.91
C TYR A 56 8.15 -10.57 1.73
N SER A 57 8.58 -11.72 1.24
CA SER A 57 8.68 -12.98 1.98
C SER A 57 10.14 -13.37 2.09
N VAL A 58 10.56 -13.78 3.29
CA VAL A 58 11.91 -14.27 3.55
C VAL A 58 11.94 -15.79 3.53
N ILE A 59 13.10 -16.37 3.18
CA ILE A 59 13.31 -17.84 3.15
C ILE A 59 13.33 -18.38 4.58
N ASP A 60 14.08 -17.71 5.47
CA ASP A 60 14.10 -18.04 6.90
C ASP A 60 13.48 -16.88 7.72
N PRO A 61 12.26 -17.05 8.26
CA PRO A 61 11.63 -16.04 9.07
C PRO A 61 12.28 -15.81 10.44
N HIS A 62 13.12 -16.76 10.92
CA HIS A 62 13.82 -16.69 12.20
C HIS A 62 15.19 -16.03 12.11
N GLU A 63 15.74 -15.84 10.91
CA GLU A 63 17.00 -15.11 10.74
C GLU A 63 16.86 -13.68 11.25
N ARG A 64 17.74 -13.30 12.20
CA ARG A 64 17.75 -11.96 12.83
C ARG A 64 18.81 -11.04 12.25
N ASN A 65 19.86 -11.62 11.67
CA ASN A 65 20.93 -10.83 11.08
C ASN A 65 20.44 -10.30 9.71
N VAL A 66 20.20 -9.00 9.63
CA VAL A 66 19.74 -8.30 8.42
C VAL A 66 20.56 -8.67 7.20
N ASP A 67 21.85 -8.84 7.39
CA ASP A 67 22.78 -9.13 6.31
C ASP A 67 22.76 -10.58 5.82
N LYS A 68 22.10 -11.48 6.55
CA LYS A 68 21.90 -12.88 6.16
C LYS A 68 20.50 -13.18 5.65
N ILE A 69 19.57 -12.21 5.76
CA ILE A 69 18.21 -12.40 5.28
C ILE A 69 18.22 -12.57 3.77
N ARG A 70 17.51 -13.59 3.30
CA ARG A 70 17.30 -13.90 1.89
C ARG A 70 15.82 -13.90 1.58
N TYR A 71 15.47 -13.37 0.41
CA TYR A 71 14.08 -13.27 -0.02
C TYR A 71 13.68 -14.46 -0.89
N SER A 72 12.46 -14.96 -0.70
CA SER A 72 11.80 -15.84 -1.65
C SER A 72 11.00 -15.03 -2.69
N ARG A 73 10.53 -13.85 -2.31
CA ARG A 73 9.84 -12.90 -3.18
C ARG A 73 9.83 -11.50 -2.59
N CYS A 74 9.90 -10.49 -3.45
CA CYS A 74 9.67 -9.09 -3.08
C CYS A 74 8.84 -8.37 -4.13
N ILE A 75 7.90 -7.55 -3.68
CA ILE A 75 7.05 -6.69 -4.51
C ILE A 75 7.15 -5.28 -3.96
N ILE A 76 7.53 -4.34 -4.83
CA ILE A 76 7.44 -2.91 -4.57
C ILE A 76 6.24 -2.37 -5.33
N THR A 77 5.36 -1.66 -4.63
CA THR A 77 4.18 -1.04 -5.22
C THR A 77 4.24 0.45 -4.98
N ILE A 78 3.99 1.24 -6.01
CA ILE A 78 3.88 2.70 -5.94
C ILE A 78 2.45 3.15 -6.24
N SER A 79 2.03 4.25 -5.62
CA SER A 79 0.67 4.78 -5.82
C SER A 79 0.54 5.47 -7.18
N SER A 80 -0.47 5.08 -7.96
CA SER A 80 -0.85 5.77 -9.20
C SER A 80 -1.36 7.21 -8.97
N ASN A 81 -1.64 7.57 -7.72
CA ASN A 81 -2.00 8.95 -7.36
C ASN A 81 -0.82 9.92 -7.44
N LEU A 82 0.41 9.42 -7.55
CA LEU A 82 1.58 10.23 -7.86
C LEU A 82 1.55 10.78 -9.31
N LYS A 83 0.69 10.22 -10.17
CA LYS A 83 0.51 10.62 -11.56
C LYS A 83 1.87 10.67 -12.30
N GLN A 84 2.22 11.85 -12.85
CA GLN A 84 3.47 12.10 -13.59
C GLN A 84 4.47 12.91 -12.76
N ASP A 85 4.38 12.91 -11.44
CA ASP A 85 5.41 13.45 -10.58
C ASP A 85 6.58 12.47 -10.50
N TYR A 86 7.38 12.48 -11.55
CA TYR A 86 8.50 11.54 -11.73
C TYR A 86 9.60 11.73 -10.69
N GLU A 87 9.76 12.91 -10.14
CA GLU A 87 10.69 13.15 -9.03
C GLU A 87 10.21 12.45 -7.76
N GLN A 88 8.94 12.61 -7.40
CA GLN A 88 8.38 11.96 -6.24
C GLN A 88 8.28 10.44 -6.43
N ILE A 89 8.01 9.96 -7.65
CA ILE A 89 8.06 8.54 -8.00
C ILE A 89 9.47 7.99 -7.73
N ARG A 90 10.53 8.67 -8.17
CA ARG A 90 11.93 8.29 -7.92
C ARG A 90 12.25 8.24 -6.42
N LYS A 91 11.87 9.28 -5.68
CA LYS A 91 12.04 9.33 -4.21
C LYS A 91 11.35 8.15 -3.54
N THR A 92 10.12 7.84 -3.94
CA THR A 92 9.34 6.71 -3.41
C THR A 92 10.02 5.38 -3.73
N ILE A 93 10.48 5.17 -4.97
CA ILE A 93 11.19 3.96 -5.37
C ILE A 93 12.47 3.76 -4.55
N CYS A 94 13.28 4.81 -4.37
CA CYS A 94 14.49 4.75 -3.54
C CYS A 94 14.17 4.40 -2.08
N HIS A 95 13.09 4.97 -1.53
CA HIS A 95 12.60 4.66 -0.19
C HIS A 95 12.24 3.18 -0.04
N GLU A 96 11.47 2.63 -0.98
CA GLU A 96 11.03 1.23 -0.93
C GLU A 96 12.19 0.25 -1.19
N LEU A 97 13.15 0.61 -2.05
CA LEU A 97 14.40 -0.14 -2.22
C LEU A 97 15.25 -0.10 -0.94
N GLY A 98 15.19 0.98 -0.17
CA GLY A 98 15.77 1.06 1.16
C GLY A 98 15.21 -0.03 2.09
N HIS A 99 13.90 -0.25 2.11
CA HIS A 99 13.28 -1.36 2.85
C HIS A 99 13.70 -2.73 2.34
N PHE A 100 13.90 -2.88 1.03
CA PHE A 100 14.41 -4.13 0.46
C PHE A 100 15.81 -4.47 0.94
N VAL A 101 16.72 -3.50 1.01
CA VAL A 101 18.10 -3.74 1.46
C VAL A 101 18.28 -3.65 2.99
N THR A 102 17.20 -3.40 3.74
CA THR A 102 17.16 -3.41 5.21
C THR A 102 15.92 -4.16 5.71
N PRO A 103 15.81 -5.46 5.43
CA PRO A 103 14.65 -6.24 5.84
C PRO A 103 14.47 -6.21 7.37
N LYS A 104 13.21 -6.18 7.81
CA LYS A 104 12.79 -6.11 9.22
C LYS A 104 13.14 -4.80 9.96
N GLU A 105 13.85 -3.89 9.31
CA GLU A 105 14.26 -2.60 9.87
C GLU A 105 13.29 -1.49 9.40
N HIS A 106 12.28 -1.19 10.21
CA HIS A 106 11.29 -0.16 9.90
C HIS A 106 11.83 1.23 10.20
N HIS A 107 12.35 1.94 9.18
CA HIS A 107 12.87 3.31 9.30
C HIS A 107 13.91 3.48 10.44
N SER A 108 14.74 2.46 10.67
CA SER A 108 15.86 2.52 11.61
C SER A 108 16.99 3.41 11.06
N TYR A 109 18.01 3.67 11.89
CA TYR A 109 19.22 4.35 11.44
C TYR A 109 19.89 3.62 10.25
N LEU A 110 19.91 2.29 10.29
CA LEU A 110 20.46 1.48 9.19
C LEU A 110 19.68 1.65 7.89
N TRP A 111 18.33 1.66 7.98
CA TRP A 111 17.48 1.96 6.83
C TRP A 111 17.77 3.35 6.28
N GLU A 112 17.86 4.36 7.14
CA GLU A 112 18.14 5.75 6.74
C GLU A 112 19.46 5.86 5.99
N VAL A 113 20.54 5.27 6.54
CA VAL A 113 21.86 5.27 5.91
C VAL A 113 21.83 4.62 4.53
N ARG A 114 21.21 3.43 4.43
CA ARG A 114 21.18 2.68 3.16
C ARG A 114 20.28 3.33 2.12
N SER A 115 19.13 3.84 2.53
CA SER A 115 18.21 4.55 1.64
C SER A 115 18.83 5.83 1.11
N ASN A 116 19.50 6.61 1.96
CA ASN A 116 20.25 7.80 1.57
C ASN A 116 21.35 7.47 0.57
N LYS A 117 22.04 6.35 0.78
CA LYS A 117 23.11 5.92 -0.13
C LYS A 117 22.58 5.56 -1.52
N ILE A 118 21.40 4.93 -1.61
CA ILE A 118 20.73 4.65 -2.89
C ILE A 118 20.33 5.94 -3.60
N SER A 119 19.81 6.92 -2.85
CA SER A 119 19.25 8.16 -3.41
C SER A 119 20.28 9.27 -3.62
N GLU A 120 21.51 9.12 -3.11
CA GLU A 120 22.59 10.11 -3.15
C GLU A 120 22.90 10.60 -4.58
N LYS A 121 22.87 9.68 -5.55
CA LYS A 121 23.09 9.97 -6.97
C LYS A 121 22.16 11.05 -7.54
N TRP A 122 20.98 11.20 -6.97
CA TRP A 122 19.96 12.17 -7.40
C TRP A 122 19.75 13.31 -6.39
N GLY A 123 20.61 13.39 -5.36
CA GLY A 123 20.56 14.46 -4.37
C GLY A 123 19.39 14.38 -3.38
N TYR A 124 18.74 13.21 -3.26
CA TYR A 124 17.64 13.04 -2.32
C TYR A 124 18.12 12.53 -0.96
N LYS A 125 17.42 12.97 0.08
CA LYS A 125 17.54 12.37 1.42
C LYS A 125 16.29 11.55 1.70
N ALA A 126 16.49 10.31 2.13
CA ALA A 126 15.38 9.47 2.56
C ALA A 126 14.72 10.08 3.82
N SER A 127 13.41 10.20 3.79
CA SER A 127 12.60 10.64 4.92
C SER A 127 11.74 9.49 5.41
N ARG A 128 11.59 9.38 6.74
CA ARG A 128 10.68 8.41 7.39
C ARG A 128 9.22 8.64 7.02
N LEU A 129 8.88 9.89 6.78
CA LEU A 129 7.56 10.31 6.34
C LEU A 129 7.68 10.79 4.90
N ALA A 130 6.72 10.41 4.05
CA ALA A 130 6.50 11.15 2.83
C ALA A 130 6.38 12.63 3.21
N ASP A 131 6.99 13.51 2.43
CA ASP A 131 6.77 14.94 2.61
C ASP A 131 5.27 15.18 2.75
N SER A 132 4.87 15.74 3.89
CA SER A 132 3.45 15.88 4.26
C SER A 132 2.67 16.68 3.22
N GLU A 133 3.31 17.63 2.56
CA GLU A 133 2.72 18.42 1.50
C GLU A 133 2.49 17.59 0.23
N THR A 134 3.49 16.83 -0.22
CA THR A 134 3.37 15.95 -1.38
C THR A 134 2.37 14.82 -1.16
N PHE A 135 2.36 14.23 0.04
CA PHE A 135 1.38 13.21 0.40
C PHE A 135 -0.04 13.79 0.42
N SER A 136 -0.22 14.96 1.04
CA SER A 136 -1.51 15.66 1.10
C SER A 136 -2.00 16.03 -0.29
N LYS A 137 -1.13 16.56 -1.16
CA LYS A 137 -1.45 16.91 -2.53
C LYS A 137 -1.89 15.69 -3.34
N ALA A 138 -1.12 14.60 -3.31
CA ALA A 138 -1.44 13.35 -4.02
C ALA A 138 -2.78 12.76 -3.56
N ILE A 139 -3.12 12.86 -2.27
CA ILE A 139 -4.39 12.38 -1.72
C ILE A 139 -5.55 13.32 -2.06
N LEU A 140 -5.36 14.63 -1.97
CA LEU A 140 -6.41 15.62 -2.26
C LEU A 140 -6.81 15.60 -3.73
N GLU A 141 -5.84 15.44 -4.62
CA GLU A 141 -6.06 15.35 -6.06
C GLU A 141 -6.55 13.98 -6.53
N ALA A 142 -6.44 12.95 -5.69
CA ALA A 142 -6.95 11.63 -6.05
C ALA A 142 -8.48 11.66 -6.20
N PRO A 143 -9.04 11.06 -7.26
CA PRO A 143 -10.48 11.05 -7.48
C PRO A 143 -11.17 10.46 -6.25
N LYS A 144 -12.09 11.24 -5.66
CA LYS A 144 -12.85 10.79 -4.46
C LYS A 144 -13.55 9.49 -4.82
N ARG A 145 -13.21 8.39 -4.10
CA ARG A 145 -13.97 7.15 -4.23
C ARG A 145 -15.37 7.42 -3.74
N THR A 146 -16.34 7.50 -4.65
CA THR A 146 -17.75 7.47 -4.30
C THR A 146 -18.01 6.14 -3.59
N THR A 147 -18.14 6.21 -2.28
CA THR A 147 -18.45 5.04 -1.48
C THR A 147 -19.92 4.71 -1.66
N THR A 148 -20.23 3.88 -2.65
CA THR A 148 -21.59 3.42 -2.87
C THR A 148 -21.92 2.36 -1.82
N PHE A 149 -22.74 2.73 -0.83
CA PHE A 149 -23.33 1.79 0.09
C PHE A 149 -24.49 1.08 -0.61
N LYS A 150 -24.47 -0.25 -0.59
CA LYS A 150 -25.48 -1.08 -1.27
C LYS A 150 -26.57 -1.60 -0.32
N TYR A 151 -26.29 -1.62 0.97
CA TYR A 151 -27.14 -2.19 1.98
C TYR A 151 -27.23 -1.30 3.21
N MET A 152 -28.36 -1.34 3.87
CA MET A 152 -28.59 -0.69 5.16
C MET A 152 -29.14 -1.72 6.13
N VAL A 153 -28.50 -1.85 7.30
CA VAL A 153 -29.01 -2.58 8.45
C VAL A 153 -29.62 -1.56 9.41
N TYR A 154 -30.77 -1.83 9.95
CA TYR A 154 -31.46 -0.87 10.83
C TYR A 154 -32.22 -1.58 11.95
N CYS A 155 -32.45 -0.84 13.02
CA CYS A 155 -33.33 -1.26 14.10
C CYS A 155 -34.77 -0.77 13.80
N PRO A 156 -35.77 -1.66 13.73
CA PRO A 156 -37.14 -1.24 13.44
C PRO A 156 -37.79 -0.46 14.61
N HIS A 157 -37.21 -0.51 15.81
CA HIS A 157 -37.76 0.16 17.01
C HIS A 157 -37.17 1.57 17.20
N CYS A 158 -35.83 1.71 17.21
CA CYS A 158 -35.17 3.01 17.48
C CYS A 158 -34.60 3.70 16.24
N PHE A 159 -34.78 3.11 15.05
CA PHE A 159 -34.34 3.61 13.74
C PHE A 159 -32.83 3.83 13.62
N ALA A 160 -32.03 3.40 14.58
CA ALA A 160 -30.58 3.37 14.43
C ALA A 160 -30.21 2.55 13.18
N ASN A 161 -29.32 3.08 12.35
CA ASN A 161 -28.98 2.43 11.08
C ASN A 161 -27.48 2.47 10.80
N TRP A 162 -27.02 1.49 9.99
CA TRP A 162 -25.64 1.33 9.56
C TRP A 162 -25.63 0.94 8.08
N LYS A 163 -24.74 1.57 7.31
CA LYS A 163 -24.62 1.36 5.87
C LYS A 163 -23.45 0.43 5.55
N TYR A 164 -23.66 -0.51 4.63
CA TYR A 164 -22.67 -1.50 4.21
C TYR A 164 -22.47 -1.50 2.70
N LYS A 165 -21.20 -1.75 2.27
CA LYS A 165 -20.83 -1.82 0.85
C LYS A 165 -21.06 -3.21 0.25
N SER A 166 -21.02 -4.24 1.07
CA SER A 166 -21.08 -5.65 0.66
C SER A 166 -22.04 -6.46 1.51
N LEU A 167 -22.40 -7.63 1.01
CA LEU A 167 -23.29 -8.59 1.65
C LEU A 167 -22.52 -9.37 2.75
N CYS A 168 -22.21 -8.72 3.86
CA CYS A 168 -21.58 -9.36 5.04
C CYS A 168 -22.60 -10.07 5.93
N GLY A 169 -22.13 -10.80 6.95
CA GLY A 169 -22.98 -11.63 7.82
C GLY A 169 -24.17 -10.89 8.43
N ILE A 170 -23.96 -9.68 8.98
CA ILE A 170 -25.03 -8.86 9.56
C ILE A 170 -26.05 -8.39 8.52
N VAL A 171 -25.66 -8.24 7.26
CA VAL A 171 -26.57 -7.87 6.16
C VAL A 171 -27.38 -9.08 5.68
N ARG A 172 -26.75 -10.28 5.63
CA ARG A 172 -27.42 -11.52 5.20
C ARG A 172 -28.43 -12.03 6.21
N GLU A 173 -28.06 -11.99 7.49
CA GLU A 173 -28.82 -12.58 8.58
C GLU A 173 -28.96 -11.57 9.75
N PRO A 174 -29.61 -10.41 9.50
CA PRO A 174 -29.69 -9.33 10.49
C PRO A 174 -30.43 -9.77 11.76
N GLN A 175 -31.33 -10.71 11.66
CA GLN A 175 -32.09 -11.28 12.79
C GLN A 175 -31.23 -12.05 13.81
N ARG A 176 -29.99 -12.40 13.48
CA ARG A 176 -29.02 -12.96 14.43
C ARG A 176 -28.44 -11.90 15.36
N TYR A 177 -28.61 -10.61 15.01
CA TYR A 177 -28.05 -9.48 15.74
C TYR A 177 -29.14 -8.66 16.41
N GLN A 178 -28.78 -7.99 17.50
CA GLN A 178 -29.68 -7.14 18.26
C GLN A 178 -29.14 -5.70 18.30
N CYS A 179 -30.06 -4.76 18.36
CA CYS A 179 -29.72 -3.34 18.55
C CYS A 179 -29.06 -3.15 19.94
N GLY A 180 -27.90 -2.47 19.95
CA GLY A 180 -27.17 -2.19 21.18
C GLY A 180 -28.00 -1.37 22.20
N LYS A 181 -28.93 -0.52 21.71
CA LYS A 181 -29.75 0.35 22.56
C LYS A 181 -30.98 -0.32 23.09
N CYS A 182 -31.80 -0.92 22.23
CA CYS A 182 -33.14 -1.43 22.64
C CYS A 182 -33.29 -2.95 22.54
N LYS A 183 -32.21 -3.69 22.23
CA LYS A 183 -32.15 -5.16 22.19
C LYS A 183 -33.11 -5.81 21.17
N VAL A 184 -33.77 -5.04 20.34
CA VAL A 184 -34.65 -5.55 19.27
C VAL A 184 -33.79 -6.12 18.13
N LYS A 185 -34.29 -7.17 17.47
CA LYS A 185 -33.66 -7.81 16.31
C LYS A 185 -33.51 -6.82 15.16
N LEU A 186 -32.37 -6.85 14.49
CA LEU A 186 -32.08 -5.96 13.37
C LEU A 186 -32.75 -6.45 12.07
N GLN A 187 -32.93 -5.54 11.13
CA GLN A 187 -33.39 -5.79 9.78
C GLN A 187 -32.42 -5.21 8.78
N SER A 188 -32.43 -5.73 7.54
CA SER A 188 -31.62 -5.19 6.44
C SER A 188 -32.45 -4.92 5.21
N LYS A 189 -32.00 -3.93 4.41
CA LYS A 189 -32.57 -3.67 3.08
C LYS A 189 -31.47 -3.26 2.13
N LYS A 190 -31.68 -3.51 0.83
CA LYS A 190 -30.85 -3.00 -0.24
C LYS A 190 -31.15 -1.51 -0.43
N ILE A 191 -30.10 -0.69 -0.54
CA ILE A 191 -30.26 0.74 -0.89
C ILE A 191 -30.44 0.79 -2.39
N ILE A 192 -31.59 1.27 -2.84
CA ILE A 192 -31.84 1.59 -4.25
C ILE A 192 -31.24 2.97 -4.45
N LEU A 193 -30.22 3.08 -5.28
CA LEU A 193 -29.73 4.39 -5.74
C LEU A 193 -30.66 4.77 -6.89
N GLU A 194 -31.46 5.81 -6.68
CA GLU A 194 -32.11 6.48 -7.80
C GLU A 194 -30.99 7.12 -8.63
N ASP A 195 -30.83 6.67 -9.86
CA ASP A 195 -29.96 7.31 -10.84
C ASP A 195 -30.45 8.75 -11.04
N LYS A 196 -29.60 9.70 -10.64
CA LYS A 196 -29.81 11.14 -10.91
C LYS A 196 -29.09 11.52 -12.19
#